data_1cfb00e9d843b27bb2a1b1bc679cb869
#
_entry.id   1cfb00e9d843b27bb2a1b1bc679cb869
#
_cell.length_a   1.000
_cell.length_b   1.000
_cell.length_c   1.000
_cell.angle_alpha   90.00
_cell.angle_beta   90.00
_cell.angle_gamma   90.00
#
_symmetry.space_group_name_H-M   'P 1'
#
loop_
_entity.id
_entity.type
_entity.pdbx_description
1 polymer ?
#
loop_
_entity_poly.entity_id
_entity_poly.type
_entity_poly.pdbx_seq_one_letter_code
_entity_poly.pdbx_strand_id
1 'polypeptide(L)'
;MKTKKLAILAAILMTLTLITACSTGGGLRGPADAAEITAFERIQRMMFELQTYRAIATVEYRSNKGSNVYETVQHARITGEYRIEVTAPEAAAGSVTTSDGRQIHQFNNRVNGRVSLIVQETPERSEIFLTSFIRNYKQSEEVSVSVADMDEGVRTVLEASIPGNHPYLSIARLWVDNETMLPVKLVIFDADGAERIVVTYHIFEYNVVLDDGLFTI
;
A
#
# COMPACT_ATOMS: atom_id res chain seq x y z
N MET A 1 -65.79 34.07 -17.12
CA MET A 1 -65.16 32.73 -17.01
C MET A 1 -63.93 32.51 -17.91
N LYS A 2 -63.67 33.32 -18.92
CA LYS A 2 -62.52 33.14 -19.85
C LYS A 2 -61.19 33.73 -19.31
N THR A 3 -61.23 34.74 -18.48
CA THR A 3 -60.03 35.42 -17.93
C THR A 3 -59.32 34.63 -16.82
N LYS A 4 -60.05 33.81 -16.03
CA LYS A 4 -59.41 32.93 -14.99
C LYS A 4 -58.66 31.74 -15.56
N LYS A 5 -59.07 31.23 -16.75
CA LYS A 5 -58.39 30.13 -17.41
C LYS A 5 -57.07 30.58 -18.07
N LEU A 6 -56.98 31.81 -18.52
CA LEU A 6 -55.77 32.38 -19.10
C LEU A 6 -54.69 32.66 -18.06
N ALA A 7 -55.08 33.08 -16.84
CA ALA A 7 -54.17 33.31 -15.74
C ALA A 7 -53.53 32.00 -15.21
N ILE A 8 -54.30 30.90 -15.21
CA ILE A 8 -53.79 29.57 -14.78
C ILE A 8 -52.83 28.97 -15.81
N LEU A 9 -53.07 29.21 -17.11
CA LEU A 9 -52.18 28.75 -18.16
C LEU A 9 -50.84 29.51 -18.17
N ALA A 10 -50.84 30.80 -17.85
CA ALA A 10 -49.64 31.62 -17.71
C ALA A 10 -48.82 31.24 -16.46
N ALA A 11 -49.48 30.85 -15.36
CA ALA A 11 -48.83 30.39 -14.14
C ALA A 11 -48.17 29.02 -14.31
N ILE A 12 -48.75 28.12 -15.11
CA ILE A 12 -48.18 26.79 -15.40
C ILE A 12 -46.99 26.91 -16.37
N LEU A 13 -46.98 27.86 -17.29
CA LEU A 13 -45.88 28.07 -18.20
C LEU A 13 -44.67 28.74 -17.52
N MET A 14 -44.87 29.50 -16.43
CA MET A 14 -43.81 30.18 -15.70
C MET A 14 -43.13 29.28 -14.66
N THR A 15 -43.74 28.13 -14.28
CA THR A 15 -43.15 27.16 -13.37
C THR A 15 -42.30 26.12 -14.07
N LEU A 16 -42.32 26.04 -15.41
CA LEU A 16 -41.57 25.06 -16.20
C LEU A 16 -40.15 25.55 -16.59
N THR A 17 -39.80 26.80 -16.31
CA THR A 17 -38.49 27.38 -16.66
C THR A 17 -37.51 27.45 -15.47
N LEU A 18 -37.81 26.90 -14.31
CA LEU A 18 -36.94 26.93 -13.13
C LEU A 18 -36.26 25.60 -12.75
N ILE A 19 -36.29 24.59 -13.64
CA ILE A 19 -35.61 23.30 -13.37
C ILE A 19 -34.36 23.12 -14.24
N THR A 20 -33.81 24.19 -14.82
CA THR A 20 -32.56 24.12 -15.58
C THR A 20 -31.47 25.01 -15.03
N ALA A 21 -31.18 24.94 -13.72
CA ALA A 21 -29.97 25.55 -13.18
C ALA A 21 -29.60 24.96 -11.83
N CYS A 22 -29.20 23.71 -11.79
CA CYS A 22 -28.30 23.18 -10.76
C CYS A 22 -27.67 21.87 -11.30
N SER A 23 -26.83 21.98 -12.32
CA SER A 23 -25.80 20.99 -12.58
C SER A 23 -24.44 21.69 -12.58
N THR A 24 -24.09 22.21 -11.42
CA THR A 24 -22.72 22.61 -11.15
C THR A 24 -22.03 21.49 -10.40
N GLY A 25 -21.07 20.82 -11.06
CA GLY A 25 -19.97 20.17 -10.39
C GLY A 25 -20.09 18.69 -10.09
N GLY A 26 -20.69 17.92 -10.97
CA GLY A 26 -20.38 16.49 -11.09
C GLY A 26 -19.82 16.25 -12.47
N GLY A 27 -18.62 16.73 -12.74
CA GLY A 27 -17.95 16.41 -13.99
C GLY A 27 -17.77 14.90 -14.03
N LEU A 28 -18.53 14.22 -14.88
CA LEU A 28 -18.16 12.91 -15.35
C LEU A 28 -16.74 13.08 -15.88
N ARG A 29 -15.77 12.56 -15.12
CA ARG A 29 -14.41 12.48 -15.60
C ARG A 29 -14.46 11.69 -16.91
N GLY A 30 -13.79 12.21 -17.91
CA GLY A 30 -13.84 11.68 -19.27
C GLY A 30 -12.93 10.45 -19.45
N PRO A 31 -12.31 10.30 -20.63
CA PRO A 31 -11.47 9.14 -20.97
C PRO A 31 -10.34 8.83 -19.96
N ALA A 32 -9.91 9.81 -19.14
CA ALA A 32 -8.94 9.59 -18.06
C ALA A 32 -9.46 8.60 -17.01
N ASP A 33 -10.75 8.67 -16.67
CA ASP A 33 -11.36 7.75 -15.69
C ASP A 33 -11.34 6.30 -16.18
N ALA A 34 -11.51 6.07 -17.48
CA ALA A 34 -11.45 4.73 -18.06
C ALA A 34 -10.01 4.17 -18.02
N ALA A 35 -9.00 5.01 -18.23
CA ALA A 35 -7.59 4.61 -18.13
C ALA A 35 -7.19 4.32 -16.67
N GLU A 36 -7.68 5.12 -15.72
CA GLU A 36 -7.47 4.92 -14.29
C GLU A 36 -8.10 3.61 -13.79
N ILE A 37 -9.35 3.32 -14.19
CA ILE A 37 -10.02 2.06 -13.87
C ILE A 37 -9.22 0.88 -14.43
N THR A 38 -8.75 0.97 -15.67
CA THR A 38 -7.95 -0.09 -16.28
C THR A 38 -6.60 -0.30 -15.56
N ALA A 39 -5.93 0.78 -15.13
CA ALA A 39 -4.70 0.68 -14.35
C ALA A 39 -4.95 0.01 -13.00
N PHE A 40 -5.98 0.41 -12.29
CA PHE A 40 -6.37 -0.19 -11.02
C PHE A 40 -6.67 -1.69 -11.16
N GLU A 41 -7.45 -2.10 -12.15
CA GLU A 41 -7.76 -3.52 -12.40
C GLU A 41 -6.49 -4.35 -12.68
N ARG A 42 -5.54 -3.81 -13.42
CA ARG A 42 -4.25 -4.45 -13.69
C ARG A 42 -3.41 -4.59 -12.44
N ILE A 43 -3.31 -3.54 -11.62
CA ILE A 43 -2.61 -3.53 -10.34
C ILE A 43 -3.24 -4.56 -9.39
N GLN A 44 -4.55 -4.56 -9.28
CA GLN A 44 -5.27 -5.50 -8.43
C GLN A 44 -5.02 -6.96 -8.84
N ARG A 45 -5.08 -7.25 -10.14
CA ARG A 45 -4.77 -8.58 -10.67
C ARG A 45 -3.35 -9.00 -10.31
N MET A 46 -2.36 -8.12 -10.55
CA MET A 46 -0.96 -8.38 -10.24
C MET A 46 -0.76 -8.67 -8.74
N MET A 47 -1.39 -7.89 -7.85
CA MET A 47 -1.33 -8.14 -6.41
C MET A 47 -1.95 -9.49 -6.01
N PHE A 48 -3.04 -9.91 -6.68
CA PHE A 48 -3.69 -11.19 -6.38
C PHE A 48 -2.90 -12.39 -6.93
N GLU A 49 -2.14 -12.21 -8.00
CA GLU A 49 -1.30 -13.23 -8.63
C GLU A 49 0.12 -13.30 -8.04
N LEU A 50 0.50 -12.35 -7.16
CA LEU A 50 1.80 -12.36 -6.52
C LEU A 50 1.97 -13.62 -5.64
N GLN A 51 3.01 -14.38 -5.90
CA GLN A 51 3.44 -15.53 -5.09
C GLN A 51 4.74 -15.22 -4.34
N THR A 52 5.69 -14.59 -5.02
CA THR A 52 7.01 -14.25 -4.48
C THR A 52 7.47 -12.91 -5.00
N TYR A 53 8.39 -12.26 -4.30
CA TYR A 53 9.12 -11.13 -4.86
C TYR A 53 10.54 -11.03 -4.30
N ARG A 54 11.38 -10.34 -5.04
CA ARG A 54 12.63 -9.77 -4.60
C ARG A 54 12.59 -8.26 -4.76
N ALA A 55 13.12 -7.53 -3.78
CA ALA A 55 13.22 -6.07 -3.88
C ALA A 55 14.53 -5.55 -3.29
N ILE A 56 15.04 -4.45 -3.84
CA ILE A 56 16.00 -3.57 -3.20
C ILE A 56 15.23 -2.33 -2.76
N ALA A 57 15.27 -2.05 -1.47
CA ALA A 57 14.44 -0.99 -0.88
C ALA A 57 15.15 -0.26 0.25
N THR A 58 14.86 1.02 0.38
CA THR A 58 15.15 1.79 1.59
C THR A 58 14.00 1.64 2.56
N VAL A 59 14.30 1.30 3.82
CA VAL A 59 13.34 1.24 4.93
C VAL A 59 13.70 2.31 5.94
N GLU A 60 12.82 3.27 6.14
CA GLU A 60 12.94 4.32 7.13
C GLU A 60 11.97 4.08 8.28
N TYR A 61 12.48 3.96 9.50
CA TYR A 61 11.69 3.91 10.73
C TYR A 61 11.68 5.28 11.38
N ARG A 62 10.49 5.85 11.56
CA ARG A 62 10.28 7.18 12.12
C ARG A 62 9.76 7.10 13.55
N SER A 63 10.38 7.85 14.43
CA SER A 63 9.98 7.99 15.83
C SER A 63 9.96 9.46 16.24
N ASN A 64 9.42 9.75 17.42
CA ASN A 64 9.40 11.12 17.98
C ASN A 64 10.80 11.68 18.27
N LYS A 65 11.85 10.82 18.23
CA LYS A 65 13.24 11.19 18.52
C LYS A 65 14.13 11.27 17.27
N GLY A 66 13.60 10.93 16.11
CA GLY A 66 14.34 10.91 14.85
C GLY A 66 14.00 9.69 14.00
N SER A 67 14.73 9.50 12.91
CA SER A 67 14.55 8.37 12.01
C SER A 67 15.82 7.54 11.89
N ASN A 68 15.63 6.24 11.58
CA ASN A 68 16.69 5.32 11.18
C ASN A 68 16.40 4.83 9.78
N VAL A 69 17.38 4.91 8.90
CA VAL A 69 17.27 4.54 7.50
C VAL A 69 18.19 3.36 7.22
N TYR A 70 17.65 2.35 6.53
CA TYR A 70 18.37 1.13 6.15
C TYR A 70 18.15 0.86 4.67
N GLU A 71 19.22 0.56 3.94
CA GLU A 71 19.12 -0.08 2.64
C GLU A 71 19.03 -1.58 2.82
N THR A 72 18.13 -2.22 2.09
CA THR A 72 17.79 -3.63 2.30
C THR A 72 17.63 -4.38 1.00
N VAL A 73 17.92 -5.67 1.04
CA VAL A 73 17.48 -6.64 0.05
C VAL A 73 16.40 -7.50 0.71
N GLN A 74 15.22 -7.50 0.11
CA GLN A 74 14.05 -8.22 0.59
C GLN A 74 13.71 -9.37 -0.35
N HIS A 75 13.36 -10.53 0.24
CA HIS A 75 12.74 -11.66 -0.45
C HIS A 75 11.54 -12.08 0.38
N ALA A 76 10.40 -12.30 -0.24
CA ALA A 76 9.21 -12.75 0.48
C ALA A 76 8.31 -13.63 -0.39
N ARG A 77 7.56 -14.50 0.29
CA ARG A 77 6.48 -15.33 -0.25
C ARG A 77 5.14 -14.88 0.33
N ILE A 78 4.10 -15.01 -0.46
CA ILE A 78 2.74 -14.68 -0.01
C ILE A 78 2.29 -15.59 1.16
N THR A 79 2.89 -16.75 1.30
CA THR A 79 2.66 -17.71 2.38
C THR A 79 3.26 -17.30 3.72
N GLY A 80 4.10 -16.24 3.77
CA GLY A 80 4.58 -15.62 4.99
C GLY A 80 6.07 -15.79 5.26
N GLU A 81 6.78 -16.57 4.44
CA GLU A 81 8.24 -16.68 4.53
C GLU A 81 8.88 -15.39 3.99
N TYR A 82 9.90 -14.92 4.67
CA TYR A 82 10.65 -13.75 4.23
C TYR A 82 12.12 -13.79 4.67
N ARG A 83 12.93 -13.03 3.94
CA ARG A 83 14.30 -12.67 4.29
C ARG A 83 14.50 -11.19 4.02
N ILE A 84 15.08 -10.50 4.99
CA ILE A 84 15.57 -9.14 4.84
C ILE A 84 17.05 -9.10 5.25
N GLU A 85 17.88 -8.55 4.38
CA GLU A 85 19.30 -8.31 4.61
C GLU A 85 19.56 -6.81 4.55
N VAL A 86 20.20 -6.27 5.56
CA VAL A 86 20.61 -4.87 5.62
C VAL A 86 21.93 -4.72 4.89
N THR A 87 21.99 -3.81 3.91
CA THR A 87 23.19 -3.49 3.12
C THR A 87 23.82 -2.17 3.54
N ALA A 88 23.04 -1.23 4.08
CA ALA A 88 23.50 0.04 4.65
C ALA A 88 22.61 0.45 5.84
N PRO A 89 23.12 1.26 6.78
CA PRO A 89 24.49 1.79 6.89
C PRO A 89 25.51 0.69 7.26
N GLU A 90 26.80 0.96 7.10
CA GLU A 90 27.89 0.03 7.42
C GLU A 90 27.78 -0.56 8.82
N ALA A 91 27.29 0.24 9.78
CA ALA A 91 27.04 -0.15 11.15
C ALA A 91 26.05 -1.33 11.31
N ALA A 92 25.16 -1.56 10.36
CA ALA A 92 24.12 -2.59 10.39
C ALA A 92 24.27 -3.59 9.23
N ALA A 93 25.15 -3.31 8.27
CA ALA A 93 25.33 -4.13 7.07
C ALA A 93 25.70 -5.58 7.41
N GLY A 94 25.10 -6.53 6.66
CA GLY A 94 25.23 -7.95 6.91
C GLY A 94 24.34 -8.51 8.01
N SER A 95 23.50 -7.66 8.64
CA SER A 95 22.44 -8.15 9.53
C SER A 95 21.32 -8.77 8.69
N VAL A 96 20.88 -9.96 9.06
CA VAL A 96 19.86 -10.71 8.35
C VAL A 96 18.75 -11.12 9.30
N THR A 97 17.52 -10.97 8.85
CA THR A 97 16.34 -11.54 9.51
C THR A 97 15.61 -12.43 8.51
N THR A 98 15.31 -13.64 8.92
CA THR A 98 14.52 -14.59 8.12
C THR A 98 13.32 -15.09 8.91
N SER A 99 12.28 -15.46 8.18
CA SER A 99 11.15 -16.20 8.72
C SER A 99 10.80 -17.35 7.77
N ASP A 100 10.59 -18.52 8.34
CA ASP A 100 10.05 -19.70 7.64
C ASP A 100 8.51 -19.78 7.72
N GLY A 101 7.87 -18.69 8.17
CA GLY A 101 6.42 -18.60 8.43
C GLY A 101 6.03 -19.10 9.84
N ARG A 102 6.96 -19.63 10.63
CA ARG A 102 6.73 -20.12 12.00
C ARG A 102 7.70 -19.53 13.00
N GLN A 103 8.95 -19.37 12.59
CA GLN A 103 10.03 -18.87 13.45
C GLN A 103 10.73 -17.70 12.76
N ILE A 104 11.08 -16.71 13.56
CA ILE A 104 11.94 -15.62 13.13
C ILE A 104 13.34 -15.90 13.64
N HIS A 105 14.30 -15.86 12.72
CA HIS A 105 15.72 -15.97 13.02
C HIS A 105 16.39 -14.65 12.70
N GLN A 106 17.16 -14.11 13.65
CA GLN A 106 17.97 -12.93 13.47
C GLN A 106 19.44 -13.27 13.59
N PHE A 107 20.21 -12.82 12.63
CA PHE A 107 21.65 -12.82 12.67
C PHE A 107 22.14 -11.38 12.67
N ASN A 108 23.02 -11.05 13.62
CA ASN A 108 23.68 -9.77 13.71
C ASN A 108 25.16 -9.97 13.48
N ASN A 109 25.70 -9.39 12.43
CA ASN A 109 27.10 -9.54 12.03
C ASN A 109 28.09 -9.03 13.08
N ARG A 110 27.70 -8.00 13.88
CA ARG A 110 28.56 -7.40 14.90
C ARG A 110 28.79 -8.26 16.13
N VAL A 111 27.78 -9.03 16.52
CA VAL A 111 27.84 -9.85 17.76
C VAL A 111 27.97 -11.33 17.47
N ASN A 112 28.07 -11.71 16.21
CA ASN A 112 28.12 -13.10 15.74
C ASN A 112 27.09 -13.99 16.46
N GLY A 113 25.92 -13.42 16.73
CA GLY A 113 24.86 -14.04 17.53
C GLY A 113 23.63 -14.35 16.67
N ARG A 114 23.11 -15.57 16.80
CA ARG A 114 21.79 -15.95 16.27
C ARG A 114 20.77 -15.89 17.39
N VAL A 115 19.66 -15.24 17.12
CA VAL A 115 18.49 -15.24 17.99
C VAL A 115 17.34 -15.84 17.22
N SER A 116 16.75 -16.91 17.71
CA SER A 116 15.52 -17.49 17.16
C SER A 116 14.36 -17.13 18.07
N LEU A 117 13.30 -16.60 17.47
CA LEU A 117 12.05 -16.27 18.15
C LEU A 117 10.93 -17.13 17.55
N ILE A 118 10.16 -17.78 18.41
CA ILE A 118 8.93 -18.47 17.98
C ILE A 118 7.86 -17.40 17.83
N VAL A 119 7.33 -17.29 16.61
CA VAL A 119 6.24 -16.39 16.29
C VAL A 119 4.94 -17.10 16.58
N GLN A 120 4.16 -16.64 17.55
CA GLN A 120 2.86 -17.21 17.87
C GLN A 120 1.72 -16.62 17.03
N GLU A 121 1.88 -15.41 16.49
CA GLU A 121 0.93 -14.73 15.61
C GLU A 121 1.67 -13.73 14.71
N THR A 122 0.97 -13.13 13.73
CA THR A 122 1.56 -12.21 12.73
C THR A 122 2.48 -11.16 13.38
N PRO A 123 3.79 -11.24 13.17
CA PRO A 123 4.69 -10.31 13.83
C PRO A 123 4.56 -8.92 13.21
N GLU A 124 4.50 -7.91 14.04
CA GLU A 124 4.53 -6.49 13.66
C GLU A 124 5.68 -6.15 12.68
N ARG A 125 6.75 -6.95 12.71
CA ARG A 125 7.91 -6.78 11.83
C ARG A 125 7.66 -7.16 10.37
N SER A 126 6.59 -7.90 10.07
CA SER A 126 6.26 -8.29 8.69
C SER A 126 5.56 -7.18 7.90
N GLU A 127 5.06 -6.14 8.55
CA GLU A 127 4.31 -5.07 7.87
C GLU A 127 5.13 -4.24 6.87
N ILE A 128 6.46 -4.33 6.91
CA ILE A 128 7.35 -3.73 5.91
C ILE A 128 7.36 -4.47 4.57
N PHE A 129 6.76 -5.66 4.50
CA PHE A 129 6.72 -6.47 3.28
C PHE A 129 5.43 -6.24 2.50
N LEU A 130 5.55 -6.15 1.17
CA LEU A 130 4.39 -6.05 0.28
C LEU A 130 3.40 -7.20 0.47
N THR A 131 3.88 -8.40 0.78
CA THR A 131 3.03 -9.57 1.03
C THR A 131 2.10 -9.40 2.24
N SER A 132 2.55 -8.70 3.26
CA SER A 132 1.71 -8.34 4.42
C SER A 132 0.65 -7.31 4.03
N PHE A 133 1.04 -6.26 3.28
CA PHE A 133 0.07 -5.31 2.72
C PHE A 133 -1.02 -6.01 1.91
N ILE A 134 -0.64 -6.92 0.99
CA ILE A 134 -1.60 -7.66 0.15
C ILE A 134 -2.54 -8.51 1.00
N ARG A 135 -2.04 -9.17 2.03
CA ARG A 135 -2.86 -9.95 2.97
C ARG A 135 -3.86 -9.06 3.70
N ASN A 136 -3.40 -7.95 4.26
CA ASN A 136 -4.24 -6.99 4.98
C ASN A 136 -5.29 -6.40 4.03
N TYR A 137 -4.91 -6.02 2.81
CA TYR A 137 -5.80 -5.49 1.79
C TYR A 137 -6.91 -6.48 1.41
N LYS A 138 -6.59 -7.77 1.29
CA LYS A 138 -7.56 -8.83 0.99
C LYS A 138 -8.54 -9.12 2.15
N GLN A 139 -8.14 -8.87 3.38
CA GLN A 139 -8.90 -9.17 4.60
C GLN A 139 -9.62 -7.96 5.19
N SER A 140 -9.23 -6.75 4.78
CA SER A 140 -9.81 -5.53 5.32
C SER A 140 -11.24 -5.34 4.81
N GLU A 141 -12.15 -4.99 5.73
CA GLU A 141 -13.50 -4.56 5.40
C GLU A 141 -13.51 -3.14 4.81
N GLU A 142 -12.52 -2.33 5.16
CA GLU A 142 -12.34 -0.96 4.71
C GLU A 142 -11.05 -0.84 3.90
N VAL A 143 -11.19 -0.73 2.59
CA VAL A 143 -10.11 -0.40 1.67
C VAL A 143 -10.43 0.88 0.93
N SER A 144 -9.44 1.70 0.70
CA SER A 144 -9.59 2.86 -0.17
C SER A 144 -8.64 2.78 -1.37
N VAL A 145 -9.09 3.37 -2.47
CA VAL A 145 -8.32 3.48 -3.70
C VAL A 145 -8.44 4.91 -4.20
N SER A 146 -7.31 5.51 -4.49
CA SER A 146 -7.24 6.84 -5.08
C SER A 146 -6.13 6.92 -6.12
N VAL A 147 -6.10 7.99 -6.87
CA VAL A 147 -5.06 8.27 -7.87
C VAL A 147 -4.35 9.54 -7.45
N ALA A 148 -3.04 9.49 -7.42
CA ALA A 148 -2.17 10.63 -7.17
C ALA A 148 -1.37 10.95 -8.43
N ASP A 149 -1.47 12.19 -8.88
CA ASP A 149 -0.60 12.75 -9.92
C ASP A 149 0.63 13.35 -9.24
N MET A 150 1.79 12.80 -9.54
CA MET A 150 3.06 13.18 -8.93
C MET A 150 4.03 13.60 -10.04
N ASP A 151 5.09 14.34 -9.69
CA ASP A 151 6.10 14.82 -10.66
C ASP A 151 6.70 13.66 -11.49
N GLU A 152 6.75 12.46 -10.93
CA GLU A 152 7.30 11.26 -11.58
C GLU A 152 6.24 10.41 -12.30
N GLY A 153 4.99 10.89 -12.41
CA GLY A 153 3.88 10.22 -13.11
C GLY A 153 2.70 9.85 -12.20
N VAL A 154 1.69 9.24 -12.82
CA VAL A 154 0.44 8.87 -12.15
C VAL A 154 0.64 7.60 -11.33
N ARG A 155 0.17 7.63 -10.08
CA ARG A 155 0.22 6.50 -9.14
C ARG A 155 -1.18 6.11 -8.68
N THR A 156 -1.47 4.84 -8.69
CA THR A 156 -2.60 4.31 -7.93
C THR A 156 -2.18 4.13 -6.48
N VAL A 157 -2.99 4.64 -5.57
CA VAL A 157 -2.76 4.57 -4.13
C VAL A 157 -3.81 3.65 -3.52
N LEU A 158 -3.35 2.58 -2.89
CA LEU A 158 -4.16 1.59 -2.21
C LEU A 158 -3.95 1.73 -0.70
N GLU A 159 -5.03 1.67 0.06
CA GLU A 159 -4.96 1.77 1.51
C GLU A 159 -5.75 0.64 2.16
N ALA A 160 -5.21 0.09 3.23
CA ALA A 160 -5.84 -0.95 4.03
C ALA A 160 -5.51 -0.77 5.52
N SER A 161 -6.44 -1.14 6.37
CA SER A 161 -6.23 -1.22 7.81
C SER A 161 -5.30 -2.38 8.16
N ILE A 162 -4.44 -2.17 9.16
CA ILE A 162 -3.59 -3.22 9.74
C ILE A 162 -4.33 -3.81 10.93
N PRO A 163 -4.61 -5.13 10.96
CA PRO A 163 -5.31 -5.74 12.07
C PRO A 163 -4.48 -5.75 13.35
N GLY A 164 -5.14 -5.78 14.53
CA GLY A 164 -4.49 -5.97 15.83
C GLY A 164 -4.45 -4.76 16.76
N ASN A 165 -5.08 -3.62 16.40
CA ASN A 165 -5.18 -2.41 17.24
C ASN A 165 -3.84 -1.92 17.82
N HIS A 166 -2.75 -2.05 17.04
CA HIS A 166 -1.44 -1.59 17.47
C HIS A 166 -1.35 -0.07 17.33
N PRO A 167 -0.95 0.69 18.38
CA PRO A 167 -0.99 2.16 18.33
C PRO A 167 -0.06 2.77 17.29
N TYR A 168 1.02 2.07 16.90
CA TYR A 168 2.01 2.55 15.93
C TYR A 168 1.87 1.93 14.52
N LEU A 169 0.94 0.98 14.31
CA LEU A 169 0.71 0.29 13.06
C LEU A 169 -0.80 0.17 12.85
N SER A 170 -1.41 1.16 12.22
CA SER A 170 -2.85 1.26 12.08
C SER A 170 -3.31 1.13 10.63
N ILE A 171 -2.64 1.84 9.73
CA ILE A 171 -2.99 1.90 8.31
C ILE A 171 -1.73 1.67 7.48
N ALA A 172 -1.87 0.89 6.43
CA ALA A 172 -0.85 0.74 5.40
C ALA A 172 -1.33 1.36 4.09
N ARG A 173 -0.46 2.13 3.42
CA ARG A 173 -0.75 2.76 2.14
C ARG A 173 0.35 2.42 1.14
N LEU A 174 -0.07 1.91 -0.04
CA LEU A 174 0.82 1.47 -1.11
C LEU A 174 0.61 2.36 -2.35
N TRP A 175 1.70 2.91 -2.86
CA TRP A 175 1.74 3.61 -4.15
C TRP A 175 2.28 2.66 -5.21
N VAL A 176 1.56 2.53 -6.31
CA VAL A 176 1.92 1.71 -7.45
C VAL A 176 1.94 2.57 -8.70
N ASP A 177 2.99 2.46 -9.48
CA ASP A 177 3.14 3.14 -10.76
C ASP A 177 2.15 2.59 -11.79
N ASN A 178 1.39 3.47 -12.45
CA ASN A 178 0.34 3.07 -13.38
C ASN A 178 0.85 2.59 -14.74
N GLU A 179 2.10 2.90 -15.09
CA GLU A 179 2.72 2.46 -16.34
C GLU A 179 3.41 1.11 -16.18
N THR A 180 4.27 1.02 -15.16
CA THR A 180 5.10 -0.18 -14.91
C THR A 180 4.38 -1.24 -14.09
N MET A 181 3.32 -0.87 -13.36
CA MET A 181 2.63 -1.70 -12.36
C MET A 181 3.53 -2.09 -11.18
N LEU A 182 4.67 -1.41 -10.99
CA LEU A 182 5.59 -1.69 -9.90
C LEU A 182 5.22 -0.90 -8.64
N PRO A 183 5.38 -1.47 -7.44
CA PRO A 183 5.28 -0.71 -6.22
C PRO A 183 6.42 0.30 -6.13
N VAL A 184 6.09 1.51 -5.74
CA VAL A 184 7.04 2.61 -5.58
C VAL A 184 7.33 2.83 -4.10
N LYS A 185 6.27 2.84 -3.29
CA LYS A 185 6.34 3.20 -1.89
C LYS A 185 5.27 2.47 -1.08
N LEU A 186 5.64 2.00 0.11
CA LEU A 186 4.71 1.51 1.13
C LEU A 186 4.92 2.32 2.40
N VAL A 187 3.85 2.88 2.96
CA VAL A 187 3.92 3.66 4.20
C VAL A 187 2.98 3.07 5.24
N ILE A 188 3.49 2.91 6.43
CA ILE A 188 2.73 2.50 7.60
C ILE A 188 2.51 3.72 8.47
N PHE A 189 1.25 3.97 8.80
CA PHE A 189 0.80 5.07 9.66
C PHE A 189 0.38 4.53 11.02
N ASP A 190 0.55 5.36 12.04
CA ASP A 190 -0.05 5.10 13.34
C ASP A 190 -1.53 5.52 13.41
N ALA A 191 -2.14 5.35 14.59
CA ALA A 191 -3.53 5.71 14.81
C ALA A 191 -3.79 7.24 14.73
N ASP A 192 -2.77 8.06 14.91
CA ASP A 192 -2.84 9.52 14.82
C ASP A 192 -2.56 10.02 13.39
N GLY A 193 -2.27 9.12 12.45
CA GLY A 193 -1.98 9.42 11.06
C GLY A 193 -0.53 9.86 10.80
N ALA A 194 0.38 9.67 11.77
CA ALA A 194 1.81 9.94 11.55
C ALA A 194 2.49 8.76 10.85
N GLU A 195 3.36 9.06 9.87
CA GLU A 195 4.16 8.05 9.20
C GLU A 195 5.18 7.43 10.18
N ARG A 196 5.13 6.12 10.35
CA ARG A 196 6.02 5.36 11.24
C ARG A 196 7.06 4.55 10.51
N ILE A 197 6.68 3.98 9.37
CA ILE A 197 7.60 3.23 8.52
C ILE A 197 7.37 3.65 7.08
N VAL A 198 8.46 3.92 6.37
CA VAL A 198 8.43 4.22 4.93
C VAL A 198 9.35 3.23 4.23
N VAL A 199 8.81 2.45 3.30
CA VAL A 199 9.56 1.57 2.41
C VAL A 199 9.53 2.18 1.01
N THR A 200 10.69 2.51 0.46
CA THR A 200 10.82 3.00 -0.91
C THR A 200 11.50 1.92 -1.75
N TYR A 201 10.83 1.46 -2.78
CA TYR A 201 11.34 0.41 -3.66
C TYR A 201 12.17 1.03 -4.79
N HIS A 202 13.39 0.54 -4.96
CA HIS A 202 14.32 0.96 -6.03
C HIS A 202 14.35 -0.06 -7.17
N ILE A 203 14.32 -1.36 -6.81
CA ILE A 203 14.21 -2.48 -7.74
C ILE A 203 13.13 -3.40 -7.19
N PHE A 204 12.24 -3.87 -8.06
CA PHE A 204 11.19 -4.80 -7.70
C PHE A 204 10.98 -5.84 -8.80
N GLU A 205 11.04 -7.11 -8.40
CA GLU A 205 10.91 -8.27 -9.30
C GLU A 205 9.80 -9.18 -8.77
N TYR A 206 8.75 -9.36 -9.57
CA TYR A 206 7.61 -10.23 -9.24
C TYR A 206 7.88 -11.68 -9.56
N ASN A 207 7.32 -12.57 -8.74
CA ASN A 207 7.23 -14.01 -8.99
C ASN A 207 8.59 -14.67 -9.33
N VAL A 208 9.64 -14.20 -8.67
CA VAL A 208 10.99 -14.78 -8.79
C VAL A 208 11.05 -16.17 -8.15
N VAL A 209 11.88 -17.04 -8.70
CA VAL A 209 12.14 -18.35 -8.09
C VAL A 209 13.00 -18.15 -6.86
N LEU A 210 12.50 -18.58 -5.69
CA LEU A 210 13.19 -18.48 -4.41
C LEU A 210 13.44 -19.89 -3.85
N ASP A 211 14.70 -20.18 -3.52
CA ASP A 211 15.09 -21.42 -2.86
C ASP A 211 14.61 -21.44 -1.40
N ASP A 212 14.19 -22.60 -0.89
CA ASP A 212 13.71 -22.73 0.48
C ASP A 212 14.80 -22.46 1.52
N GLY A 213 16.06 -22.79 1.20
CA GLY A 213 17.21 -22.49 2.03
C GLY A 213 17.46 -21.00 2.28
N LEU A 214 16.87 -20.12 1.45
CA LEU A 214 16.97 -18.68 1.60
C LEU A 214 16.33 -18.17 2.90
N PHE A 215 15.34 -18.86 3.42
CA PHE A 215 14.55 -18.48 4.59
C PHE A 215 15.03 -19.09 5.91
N THR A 216 16.10 -19.86 5.85
CA THR A 216 16.78 -20.43 7.01
C THR A 216 18.16 -19.80 7.21
N ILE A 217 18.65 -19.74 8.45
CA ILE A 217 20.00 -19.23 8.79
C ILE A 217 20.83 -20.38 9.36
#